data_08d5c0cb38a49c74c68d2e18fd33c94f
#
_entry.id   08d5c0cb38a49c74c68d2e18fd33c94f
#
_cell.length_a   1.000
_cell.length_b   1.000
_cell.length_c   1.000
_cell.angle_alpha   90.00
_cell.angle_beta   90.00
_cell.angle_gamma   90.00
#
_symmetry.space_group_name_H-M   'P 1'
#
loop_
_entity.id
_entity.type
_entity.pdbx_description
1 polymer ?
#
loop_
_entity_poly.entity_id
_entity_poly.type
_entity_poly.pdbx_seq_one_letter_code
_entity_poly.pdbx_strand_id
1 'polypeptide(L)'
;MEKTVQNLLQCLRNVICGEDVPLIAMSETEQEKFYQISLAQDMAHLISAAVGKGENHIISEKYRKRFRQRENLAIYRYTCQELALEEIRTVFEQQKIFFLPLKGAVIRDFYP
;
A
#
# COMPACT_ATOMS: atom_id res chain seq x y z
N MET A 1 -0.29 -1.64 -24.52
CA MET A 1 0.11 -1.38 -23.11
C MET A 1 0.88 -2.58 -22.58
N GLU A 2 1.96 -2.34 -21.90
CA GLU A 2 2.77 -3.44 -21.33
C GLU A 2 1.99 -4.24 -20.29
N LYS A 3 2.28 -5.54 -20.21
CA LYS A 3 1.67 -6.43 -19.23
C LYS A 3 1.86 -5.93 -17.80
N THR A 4 3.04 -5.41 -17.49
CA THR A 4 3.36 -4.90 -16.14
C THR A 4 2.44 -3.75 -15.74
N VAL A 5 2.21 -2.81 -16.65
CA VAL A 5 1.31 -1.67 -16.41
C VAL A 5 -0.14 -2.14 -16.34
N GLN A 6 -0.57 -3.03 -17.22
CA GLN A 6 -1.92 -3.59 -17.19
C GLN A 6 -2.19 -4.31 -15.87
N ASN A 7 -1.24 -5.10 -15.39
CA ASN A 7 -1.37 -5.80 -14.12
C ASN A 7 -1.40 -4.84 -12.93
N LEU A 8 -0.60 -3.79 -12.97
CA LEU A 8 -0.62 -2.77 -11.93
C LEU A 8 -1.99 -2.09 -11.85
N LEU A 9 -2.53 -1.68 -12.98
CA LEU A 9 -3.86 -1.06 -13.05
C LEU A 9 -4.94 -2.04 -12.58
N GLN A 10 -4.84 -3.31 -12.96
CA GLN A 10 -5.80 -4.31 -12.53
C GLN A 10 -5.71 -4.58 -11.02
N CYS A 11 -4.52 -4.62 -10.46
CA CYS A 11 -4.36 -4.72 -9.00
C CYS A 11 -5.02 -3.56 -8.28
N LEU A 12 -4.83 -2.35 -8.77
CA LEU A 12 -5.47 -1.17 -8.19
C LEU A 12 -6.99 -1.26 -8.27
N ARG A 13 -7.53 -1.70 -9.40
CA ARG A 13 -8.98 -1.90 -9.54
C ARG A 13 -9.50 -2.95 -8.58
N ASN A 14 -8.76 -4.04 -8.41
CA ASN A 14 -9.15 -5.12 -7.48
C ASN A 14 -9.19 -4.61 -6.04
N VAL A 15 -8.24 -3.78 -5.66
CA VAL A 15 -8.17 -3.23 -4.30
C VAL A 15 -9.19 -2.12 -4.08
N ILE A 16 -9.28 -1.17 -5.00
CA ILE A 16 -10.09 0.05 -4.82
C ILE A 16 -11.55 -0.20 -5.18
N CYS A 17 -11.81 -0.91 -6.28
CA CYS A 17 -13.16 -1.13 -6.78
C CYS A 17 -13.76 -2.48 -6.37
N GLY A 18 -13.01 -3.31 -5.67
CA GLY A 18 -13.47 -4.64 -5.25
C GLY A 18 -13.63 -5.63 -6.38
N GLU A 19 -12.97 -5.41 -7.50
CA GLU A 19 -12.94 -6.36 -8.61
C GLU A 19 -12.09 -7.58 -8.25
N ASP A 20 -12.31 -8.69 -8.92
CA ASP A 20 -11.56 -9.92 -8.72
C ASP A 20 -11.16 -10.51 -10.08
N VAL A 21 -10.44 -9.72 -10.84
CA VAL A 21 -9.97 -10.11 -12.17
C VAL A 21 -8.54 -10.63 -12.06
N PRO A 22 -8.25 -11.82 -12.62
CA PRO A 22 -6.91 -12.38 -12.55
C PRO A 22 -5.91 -11.55 -13.36
N LEU A 23 -4.66 -11.58 -12.90
CA LEU A 23 -3.56 -10.90 -13.57
C LEU A 23 -3.10 -11.68 -14.79
N ILE A 24 -2.43 -10.97 -15.71
CA ILE A 24 -1.80 -11.59 -16.87
C ILE A 24 -0.48 -12.21 -16.44
N ALA A 25 -0.18 -13.43 -16.92
CA ALA A 25 1.06 -14.12 -16.58
C ALA A 25 2.29 -13.30 -16.99
N MET A 26 3.28 -13.25 -16.09
CA MET A 26 4.52 -12.51 -16.29
C MET A 26 5.73 -13.42 -16.07
N SER A 27 6.78 -13.19 -16.85
CA SER A 27 8.09 -13.81 -16.62
C SER A 27 8.72 -13.22 -15.35
N GLU A 28 9.81 -13.84 -14.89
CA GLU A 28 10.52 -13.33 -13.72
C GLU A 28 11.03 -11.89 -13.93
N THR A 29 11.55 -11.61 -15.11
CA THR A 29 12.00 -10.25 -15.48
C THR A 29 10.83 -9.26 -15.45
N GLU A 30 9.68 -9.65 -15.97
CA GLU A 30 8.48 -8.82 -15.95
C GLU A 30 7.97 -8.60 -14.53
N GLN A 31 8.04 -9.61 -13.66
CA GLN A 31 7.69 -9.48 -12.25
C GLN A 31 8.60 -8.49 -11.52
N GLU A 32 9.90 -8.54 -11.79
CA GLU A 32 10.83 -7.56 -11.23
C GLU A 32 10.49 -6.14 -11.68
N LYS A 33 10.20 -5.95 -12.94
CA LYS A 33 9.78 -4.66 -13.49
C LYS A 33 8.47 -4.19 -12.84
N PHE A 34 7.51 -5.10 -12.70
CA PHE A 34 6.23 -4.82 -12.03
C PHE A 34 6.45 -4.34 -10.59
N TYR A 35 7.32 -5.02 -9.85
CA TYR A 35 7.66 -4.63 -8.49
C TYR A 35 8.34 -3.26 -8.45
N GLN A 36 9.30 -3.01 -9.32
CA GLN A 36 10.02 -1.72 -9.37
C GLN A 36 9.10 -0.56 -9.72
N ILE A 37 8.19 -0.75 -10.67
CA ILE A 37 7.19 0.26 -11.01
C ILE A 37 6.27 0.53 -9.82
N SER A 38 5.84 -0.51 -9.13
CA SER A 38 5.00 -0.39 -7.94
C SER A 38 5.70 0.42 -6.84
N LEU A 39 7.00 0.20 -6.62
CA LEU A 39 7.78 0.97 -5.67
C LEU A 39 7.93 2.43 -6.10
N ALA A 40 8.24 2.66 -7.37
CA ALA A 40 8.45 4.01 -7.91
C ALA A 40 7.22 4.88 -7.80
N GLN A 41 6.03 4.27 -7.91
CA GLN A 41 4.74 4.96 -7.77
C GLN A 41 4.18 4.91 -6.34
N ASP A 42 4.95 4.38 -5.41
CA ASP A 42 4.55 4.23 -4.01
C ASP A 42 3.23 3.47 -3.84
N MET A 43 3.02 2.44 -4.65
CA MET A 43 1.80 1.64 -4.69
C MET A 43 1.99 0.21 -4.19
N ALA A 44 3.23 -0.22 -3.93
CA ALA A 44 3.53 -1.60 -3.57
C ALA A 44 2.73 -2.07 -2.35
N HIS A 45 2.61 -1.23 -1.33
CA HIS A 45 1.85 -1.58 -0.12
C HIS A 45 0.34 -1.65 -0.37
N LEU A 46 -0.18 -0.85 -1.30
CA LEU A 46 -1.61 -0.84 -1.63
C LEU A 46 -2.04 -2.09 -2.37
N ILE A 47 -1.21 -2.57 -3.29
CA ILE A 47 -1.56 -3.73 -4.13
C ILE A 47 -1.13 -5.06 -3.53
N SER A 48 -0.48 -5.07 -2.37
CA SER A 48 0.00 -6.29 -1.71
C SER A 48 -1.12 -7.32 -1.52
N ALA A 49 -2.29 -6.89 -1.10
CA ALA A 49 -3.43 -7.78 -0.91
C ALA A 49 -3.87 -8.46 -2.21
N ALA A 50 -3.90 -7.71 -3.31
CA ALA A 50 -4.28 -8.25 -4.62
C ALA A 50 -3.22 -9.22 -5.16
N VAL A 51 -1.94 -8.92 -4.94
CA VAL A 51 -0.82 -9.79 -5.32
C VAL A 51 -0.82 -11.08 -4.51
N GLY A 52 -1.21 -11.00 -3.23
CA GLY A 52 -1.23 -12.14 -2.33
C GLY A 52 -2.46 -13.03 -2.42
N LYS A 53 -3.46 -12.71 -3.21
CA LYS A 53 -4.62 -13.56 -3.43
C LYS A 53 -4.20 -14.83 -4.19
N GLY A 54 -4.05 -15.87 -3.45
CA GLY A 54 -3.18 -16.99 -3.58
C GLY A 54 -3.46 -18.09 -4.57
N GLU A 55 -4.45 -18.08 -5.42
CA GLU A 55 -4.67 -19.17 -6.36
C GLU A 55 -3.92 -19.00 -7.68
N ASN A 56 -3.48 -17.79 -7.94
CA ASN A 56 -2.75 -17.48 -9.16
C ASN A 56 -1.27 -17.42 -8.86
N HIS A 57 -0.53 -18.45 -9.22
CA HIS A 57 0.92 -18.50 -9.14
C HIS A 57 1.59 -17.60 -10.19
N ILE A 58 0.90 -16.54 -10.62
CA ILE A 58 1.40 -15.57 -11.58
C ILE A 58 2.55 -14.77 -10.98
N ILE A 59 2.40 -14.40 -9.71
CA ILE A 59 3.46 -13.70 -8.97
C ILE A 59 4.16 -14.75 -8.09
N SER A 60 5.46 -14.89 -8.23
CA SER A 60 6.24 -15.86 -7.45
C SER A 60 6.23 -15.50 -5.96
N GLU A 61 6.46 -16.50 -5.12
CA GLU A 61 6.50 -16.29 -3.66
C GLU A 61 7.53 -15.25 -3.25
N LYS A 62 8.68 -15.20 -3.94
CA LYS A 62 9.73 -14.21 -3.70
C LYS A 62 9.18 -12.78 -3.77
N TYR A 63 8.41 -12.47 -4.80
CA TYR A 63 7.84 -11.14 -4.99
C TYR A 63 6.64 -10.90 -4.08
N ARG A 64 5.82 -11.92 -3.82
CA ARG A 64 4.73 -11.83 -2.86
C ARG A 64 5.25 -11.46 -1.47
N LYS A 65 6.38 -12.04 -1.06
CA LYS A 65 7.02 -11.68 0.21
C LYS A 65 7.49 -10.24 0.22
N ARG A 66 8.08 -9.75 -0.87
CA ARG A 66 8.53 -8.37 -1.00
C ARG A 66 7.37 -7.39 -0.89
N PHE A 67 6.24 -7.67 -1.54
CA PHE A 67 5.04 -6.84 -1.43
C PHE A 67 4.50 -6.84 0.00
N ARG A 68 4.47 -7.99 0.64
CA ARG A 68 4.02 -8.10 2.03
C ARG A 68 4.91 -7.30 2.99
N GLN A 69 6.22 -7.32 2.77
CA GLN A 69 7.15 -6.52 3.56
C GLN A 69 6.86 -5.02 3.43
N ARG A 70 6.54 -4.56 2.24
CA ARG A 70 6.16 -3.17 2.02
C ARG A 70 4.84 -2.81 2.69
N GLU A 71 3.88 -3.71 2.65
CA GLU A 71 2.60 -3.54 3.37
C GLU A 71 2.84 -3.44 4.88
N ASN A 72 3.63 -4.35 5.44
CA ASN A 72 3.95 -4.33 6.86
C ASN A 72 4.69 -3.06 7.27
N LEU A 73 5.60 -2.59 6.43
CA LEU A 73 6.32 -1.33 6.67
C LEU A 73 5.37 -0.13 6.66
N ALA A 74 4.42 -0.11 5.73
CA ALA A 74 3.42 0.94 5.66
C ALA A 74 2.52 0.96 6.91
N ILE A 75 2.08 -0.22 7.36
CA ILE A 75 1.29 -0.36 8.59
C ILE A 75 2.09 0.13 9.79
N TYR A 76 3.36 -0.25 9.88
CA TYR A 76 4.23 0.20 10.97
C TYR A 76 4.37 1.72 10.99
N ARG A 77 4.64 2.32 9.83
CA ARG A 77 4.75 3.78 9.71
C ARG A 77 3.46 4.50 10.08
N TYR A 78 2.33 3.96 9.63
CA TYR A 78 1.02 4.50 9.98
C TYR A 78 0.81 4.46 11.50
N THR A 79 1.09 3.34 12.15
CA THR A 79 0.96 3.18 13.59
C THR A 79 1.85 4.16 14.34
N CYS A 80 3.11 4.31 13.92
CA CYS A 80 4.02 5.28 14.54
C CYS A 80 3.52 6.71 14.42
N GLN A 81 2.97 7.08 13.28
CA GLN A 81 2.40 8.41 13.07
C GLN A 81 1.18 8.65 13.95
N GLU A 82 0.31 7.65 14.09
CA GLU A 82 -0.86 7.75 14.97
C GLU A 82 -0.46 7.93 16.43
N LEU A 83 0.53 7.17 16.90
CA LEU A 83 1.03 7.29 18.26
C LEU A 83 1.67 8.65 18.51
N ALA A 84 2.47 9.14 17.57
CA ALA A 84 3.10 10.46 17.68
C ALA A 84 2.06 11.58 17.71
N LEU A 85 1.03 11.49 16.84
CA LEU A 85 -0.05 12.47 16.80
C LEU A 85 -0.84 12.50 18.10
N GLU A 86 -1.14 11.34 18.67
CA GLU A 86 -1.86 11.22 19.93
C GLU A 86 -1.05 11.81 21.09
N GLU A 87 0.26 11.57 21.10
CA GLU A 87 1.15 12.13 22.11
C GLU A 87 1.19 13.66 22.03
N ILE A 88 1.29 14.23 20.83
CA ILE A 88 1.26 15.67 20.60
C ILE A 88 -0.08 16.24 21.06
N ARG A 89 -1.18 15.60 20.71
CA ARG A 89 -2.52 16.03 21.12
C ARG A 89 -2.64 16.07 22.62
N THR A 90 -2.17 15.04 23.32
CA THR A 90 -2.21 14.96 24.78
C THR A 90 -1.43 16.10 25.43
N VAL A 91 -0.22 16.38 24.93
CA VAL A 91 0.61 17.48 25.45
C VAL A 91 -0.09 18.81 25.24
N PHE A 92 -0.66 19.06 24.06
CA PHE A 92 -1.34 20.31 23.76
C PHE A 92 -2.60 20.49 24.62
N GLU A 93 -3.36 19.42 24.87
CA GLU A 93 -4.51 19.48 25.75
C GLU A 93 -4.11 19.82 27.18
N GLN A 94 -3.04 19.20 27.68
CA GLN A 94 -2.50 19.48 29.02
C GLN A 94 -2.05 20.94 29.18
N GLN A 95 -1.51 21.52 28.13
CA GLN A 95 -1.05 22.92 28.12
C GLN A 95 -2.16 23.88 27.71
N LYS A 96 -3.37 23.42 27.46
CA LYS A 96 -4.52 24.21 26.99
C LYS A 96 -4.23 24.97 25.71
N ILE A 97 -3.43 24.35 24.81
CA ILE A 97 -3.12 24.90 23.51
C ILE A 97 -4.07 24.31 22.49
N PHE A 98 -4.66 25.17 21.66
CA PHE A 98 -5.51 24.68 20.57
C PHE A 98 -4.68 23.88 19.56
N PHE A 99 -5.16 22.69 19.20
CA PHE A 99 -4.47 21.80 18.30
C PHE A 99 -5.39 21.44 17.13
N LEU A 100 -4.93 21.73 15.92
CA LEU A 100 -5.62 21.36 14.70
C LEU A 100 -4.67 20.49 13.85
N PRO A 101 -5.00 19.19 13.64
CA PRO A 101 -4.17 18.33 12.80
C PRO A 101 -4.07 18.89 11.38
N LEU A 102 -2.87 18.82 10.83
CA LEU A 102 -2.62 19.27 9.48
C LEU A 102 -3.21 18.29 8.47
N LYS A 103 -3.40 18.79 7.26
CA LYS A 103 -4.01 18.16 6.12
C LYS A 103 -3.66 16.67 5.96
N GLY A 104 -2.37 16.30 6.04
CA GLY A 104 -1.94 14.91 5.83
C GLY A 104 -2.47 13.93 6.88
N ALA A 105 -2.51 14.33 8.14
CA ALA A 105 -3.00 13.49 9.23
C ALA A 105 -4.53 13.31 9.17
N VAL A 106 -5.26 14.36 8.81
CA VAL A 106 -6.73 14.33 8.70
C VAL A 106 -7.17 13.52 7.48
N ILE A 107 -6.59 13.80 6.33
CA ILE A 107 -6.98 13.15 5.07
C ILE A 107 -6.70 11.66 5.10
N ARG A 108 -5.62 11.23 5.74
CA ARG A 108 -5.25 9.82 5.83
C ARG A 108 -6.36 8.96 6.41
N ASP A 109 -7.15 9.48 7.35
CA ASP A 109 -8.24 8.74 7.97
C ASP A 109 -9.40 8.44 7.00
N PHE A 110 -9.45 9.12 5.86
CA PHE A 110 -10.45 8.89 4.82
C PHE A 110 -10.00 7.89 3.75
N TYR A 111 -8.74 7.44 3.78
CA TYR A 111 -8.23 6.43 2.85
C TYR A 111 -8.35 5.03 3.46
N PRO A 112 -8.65 4.04 2.62
CA PRO A 112 -8.73 2.65 3.07
C PRO A 112 -7.39 2.09 3.50
#